data_114cbbc42f2846ef5cd5d29f7421110d
#
_entry.id   114cbbc42f2846ef5cd5d29f7421110d
#
_cell.length_a   1.000
_cell.length_b   1.000
_cell.length_c   1.000
_cell.angle_alpha   90.00
_cell.angle_beta   90.00
_cell.angle_gamma   90.00
#
_symmetry.space_group_name_H-M   'P 1'
#
loop_
_entity.id
_entity.type
_entity.pdbx_description
1 polymer ?
#
loop_
_entity_poly.entity_id
_entity_poly.type
_entity_poly.pdbx_seq_one_letter_code
_entity_poly.pdbx_strand_id
1 'polypeptide(L)'
;MLPNQRRDKILELLKEDGSAKVVDLARLFKVTEVTIRQDLEKLEGEDLIIKEHGGATLKNVEDQVKSFSLVHQENLDKKEAIAQKCLEYIEDGDTIILDSGSTTTEIAKKIKSSGLKNLTVITNALNIALMLGTGLDIEVIMTGGEFKPPTLSLTGQKAADFFKGLNVQKLFLATAGISLKSGLTYPSISDIVVKKAMIDAAEVAYLVADSTKIGKSALASLGALGMIDYIITDSGIQDKHKEVFGDNEIEVIVA
;
A
#
# COMPACT_ATOMS: atom_id res chain seq x y z
N MET A 1 -14.44 22.20 -2.07
CA MET A 1 -13.07 22.16 -2.64
C MET A 1 -13.03 22.97 -3.92
N LEU A 2 -12.01 23.81 -4.12
CA LEU A 2 -11.84 24.61 -5.34
C LEU A 2 -11.45 23.70 -6.52
N PRO A 3 -11.82 24.06 -7.78
CA PRO A 3 -11.51 23.22 -8.96
C PRO A 3 -10.03 22.92 -9.13
N ASN A 4 -9.13 23.89 -8.90
CA ASN A 4 -7.68 23.66 -9.01
C ASN A 4 -7.20 22.65 -7.98
N GLN A 5 -7.57 22.83 -6.71
CA GLN A 5 -7.22 21.88 -5.64
C GLN A 5 -7.74 20.45 -5.90
N ARG A 6 -8.90 20.35 -6.58
CA ARG A 6 -9.45 19.04 -6.95
C ARG A 6 -8.63 18.40 -8.07
N ARG A 7 -8.22 19.16 -9.08
CA ARG A 7 -7.35 18.67 -10.15
C ARG A 7 -5.98 18.25 -9.64
N ASP A 8 -5.38 19.02 -8.73
CA ASP A 8 -4.13 18.63 -8.08
C ASP A 8 -4.28 17.29 -7.36
N LYS A 9 -5.36 17.10 -6.61
CA LYS A 9 -5.66 15.84 -5.94
C LYS A 9 -5.97 14.68 -6.90
N ILE A 10 -6.62 14.95 -8.04
CA ILE A 10 -6.82 13.94 -9.09
C ILE A 10 -5.46 13.49 -9.64
N LEU A 11 -4.54 14.42 -9.89
CA LEU A 11 -3.18 14.09 -10.34
C LEU A 11 -2.39 13.29 -9.28
N GLU A 12 -2.51 13.65 -8.00
CA GLU A 12 -1.89 12.87 -6.93
C GLU A 12 -2.41 11.43 -6.92
N LEU A 13 -3.73 11.23 -7.02
CA LEU A 13 -4.32 9.90 -7.10
C LEU A 13 -3.88 9.12 -8.35
N LEU A 14 -3.79 9.79 -9.50
CA LEU A 14 -3.29 9.18 -10.73
C LEU A 14 -1.80 8.81 -10.62
N LYS A 15 -1.00 9.61 -9.90
CA LYS A 15 0.41 9.27 -9.61
C LYS A 15 0.53 8.07 -8.67
N GLU A 16 -0.37 7.94 -7.72
CA GLU A 16 -0.36 6.82 -6.76
C GLU A 16 -0.95 5.53 -7.36
N ASP A 17 -1.99 5.65 -8.19
CA ASP A 17 -2.78 4.52 -8.69
C ASP A 17 -2.61 4.23 -10.19
N GLY A 18 -2.00 5.14 -10.94
CA GLY A 18 -1.84 5.08 -12.40
C GLY A 18 -3.13 5.30 -13.17
N SER A 19 -4.28 5.05 -12.58
CA SER A 19 -5.59 5.26 -13.19
C SER A 19 -6.64 5.63 -12.16
N ALA A 20 -7.68 6.35 -12.58
CA ALA A 20 -8.84 6.63 -11.73
C ALA A 20 -10.13 6.62 -12.55
N LYS A 21 -11.19 6.02 -11.99
CA LYS A 21 -12.50 6.02 -12.64
C LYS A 21 -13.28 7.28 -12.29
N VAL A 22 -14.02 7.84 -13.25
CA VAL A 22 -14.86 9.02 -13.08
C VAL A 22 -15.86 8.85 -11.93
N VAL A 23 -16.48 7.67 -11.82
CA VAL A 23 -17.47 7.35 -10.78
C VAL A 23 -16.84 7.42 -9.39
N ASP A 24 -15.62 6.89 -9.22
CA ASP A 24 -14.93 6.84 -7.94
C ASP A 24 -14.44 8.24 -7.53
N LEU A 25 -13.90 9.01 -8.47
CA LEU A 25 -13.52 10.41 -8.26
C LEU A 25 -14.75 11.28 -7.90
N ALA A 26 -15.89 11.09 -8.59
CA ALA A 26 -17.12 11.82 -8.30
C ALA A 26 -17.61 11.56 -6.86
N ARG A 27 -17.56 10.30 -6.43
CA ARG A 27 -17.91 9.88 -5.07
C ARG A 27 -16.93 10.47 -4.03
N LEU A 28 -15.62 10.37 -4.30
CA LEU A 28 -14.57 10.87 -3.42
C LEU A 28 -14.68 12.38 -3.16
N PHE A 29 -14.82 13.14 -4.24
CA PHE A 29 -14.87 14.61 -4.14
C PHE A 29 -16.27 15.15 -3.88
N LYS A 30 -17.30 14.29 -3.80
CA LYS A 30 -18.71 14.65 -3.61
C LYS A 30 -19.20 15.67 -4.66
N VAL A 31 -18.87 15.41 -5.92
CA VAL A 31 -19.29 16.20 -7.08
C VAL A 31 -19.93 15.29 -8.13
N THR A 32 -20.53 15.88 -9.17
CA THR A 32 -21.11 15.09 -10.27
C THR A 32 -20.03 14.50 -11.17
N GLU A 33 -20.34 13.40 -11.86
CA GLU A 33 -19.44 12.85 -12.90
C GLU A 33 -19.13 13.85 -14.00
N VAL A 34 -20.08 14.73 -14.32
CA VAL A 34 -19.87 15.82 -15.30
C VAL A 34 -18.76 16.74 -14.85
N THR A 35 -18.74 17.12 -13.56
CA THR A 35 -17.70 17.95 -12.99
C THR A 35 -16.32 17.28 -13.08
N ILE A 36 -16.25 15.98 -12.78
CA ILE A 36 -14.99 15.22 -12.91
C ILE A 36 -14.54 15.16 -14.38
N ARG A 37 -15.44 14.89 -15.31
CA ARG A 37 -15.10 14.86 -16.74
C ARG A 37 -14.53 16.21 -17.22
N GLN A 38 -15.07 17.32 -16.75
CA GLN A 38 -14.52 18.66 -17.03
C GLN A 38 -13.13 18.88 -16.43
N ASP A 39 -12.89 18.39 -15.20
CA ASP A 39 -11.57 18.44 -14.60
C ASP A 39 -10.55 17.60 -15.38
N LEU A 40 -10.93 16.38 -15.77
CA LEU A 40 -10.09 15.51 -16.61
C LEU A 40 -9.83 16.10 -17.99
N GLU A 41 -10.82 16.77 -18.62
CA GLU A 41 -10.62 17.49 -19.90
C GLU A 41 -9.55 18.59 -19.79
N LYS A 42 -9.52 19.31 -18.68
CA LYS A 42 -8.50 20.32 -18.45
C LYS A 42 -7.11 19.71 -18.26
N LEU A 43 -7.02 18.64 -17.46
CA LEU A 43 -5.77 17.93 -17.22
C LEU A 43 -5.22 17.26 -18.49
N GLU A 44 -6.11 16.75 -19.36
CA GLU A 44 -5.73 16.24 -20.68
C GLU A 44 -5.26 17.36 -21.60
N GLY A 45 -5.93 18.53 -21.60
CA GLY A 45 -5.52 19.72 -22.33
C GLY A 45 -4.17 20.30 -21.88
N GLU A 46 -3.77 20.04 -20.64
CA GLU A 46 -2.46 20.36 -20.07
C GLU A 46 -1.42 19.24 -20.33
N ASP A 47 -1.79 18.23 -21.10
CA ASP A 47 -0.93 17.10 -21.49
C ASP A 47 -0.43 16.21 -20.34
N LEU A 48 -1.14 16.22 -19.20
CA LEU A 48 -0.76 15.52 -17.98
C LEU A 48 -1.33 14.09 -17.90
N ILE A 49 -2.47 13.85 -18.56
CA ILE A 49 -3.20 12.57 -18.48
C ILE A 49 -3.71 12.14 -19.86
N ILE A 50 -4.11 10.88 -19.96
CA ILE A 50 -4.90 10.34 -21.07
C ILE A 50 -6.28 9.97 -20.52
N LYS A 51 -7.35 10.47 -21.18
CA LYS A 51 -8.71 10.01 -20.86
C LYS A 51 -8.98 8.67 -21.52
N GLU A 52 -9.58 7.79 -20.73
CA GLU A 52 -10.06 6.49 -21.17
C GLU A 52 -11.58 6.37 -20.97
N HIS A 53 -12.18 5.27 -21.49
CA HIS A 53 -13.60 5.01 -21.29
C HIS A 53 -13.91 4.87 -19.80
N GLY A 54 -14.52 5.92 -19.23
CA GLY A 54 -14.95 5.94 -17.83
C GLY A 54 -13.90 6.36 -16.80
N GLY A 55 -12.71 6.82 -17.24
CA GLY A 55 -11.63 7.23 -16.34
C GLY A 55 -10.52 8.03 -17.00
N ALA A 56 -9.37 8.05 -16.33
CA ALA A 56 -8.13 8.63 -16.84
C ALA A 56 -6.91 7.89 -16.31
N THR A 57 -5.81 7.94 -17.06
CA THR A 57 -4.48 7.44 -16.70
C THR A 57 -3.43 8.52 -16.87
N LEU A 58 -2.27 8.40 -16.24
CA LEU A 58 -1.12 9.24 -16.56
C LEU A 58 -0.65 8.96 -17.98
N LYS A 59 -0.17 9.99 -18.68
CA LYS A 59 0.17 9.92 -20.10
C LYS A 59 1.30 8.93 -20.43
N ASN A 60 2.25 8.73 -19.52
CA ASN A 60 3.39 7.83 -19.73
C ASN A 60 3.50 6.76 -18.65
N VAL A 61 3.64 5.50 -19.05
CA VAL A 61 3.97 4.38 -18.13
C VAL A 61 5.32 4.63 -17.45
N GLU A 62 6.27 5.27 -18.14
CA GLU A 62 7.54 5.69 -17.52
C GLU A 62 7.34 6.70 -16.39
N ASP A 63 6.37 7.61 -16.50
CA ASP A 63 6.05 8.56 -15.43
C ASP A 63 5.33 7.88 -14.25
N GLN A 64 4.61 6.80 -14.51
CA GLN A 64 4.02 5.96 -13.47
C GLN A 64 5.08 5.22 -12.66
N VAL A 65 6.10 4.65 -13.33
CA VAL A 65 7.23 3.99 -12.67
C VAL A 65 8.13 5.03 -11.96
N LYS A 66 8.32 6.20 -12.54
CA LYS A 66 9.01 7.33 -11.87
C LYS A 66 8.24 7.81 -10.64
N SER A 67 6.92 7.82 -10.70
CA SER A 67 6.07 8.17 -9.55
C SER A 67 6.26 7.18 -8.39
N PHE A 68 6.33 5.87 -8.66
CA PHE A 68 6.68 4.87 -7.64
C PHE A 68 8.03 5.18 -6.99
N SER A 69 9.04 5.54 -7.80
CA SER A 69 10.37 5.90 -7.30
C SER A 69 10.35 7.15 -6.42
N LEU A 70 9.54 8.16 -6.76
CA LEU A 70 9.41 9.38 -5.96
C LEU A 70 8.71 9.12 -4.63
N VAL A 71 7.56 8.42 -4.65
CA VAL A 71 6.85 8.02 -3.42
C VAL A 71 7.74 7.12 -2.56
N HIS A 72 8.58 6.30 -3.18
CA HIS A 72 9.53 5.45 -2.47
C HIS A 72 10.57 6.26 -1.69
N GLN A 73 11.02 7.40 -2.22
CA GLN A 73 11.99 8.29 -1.59
C GLN A 73 11.39 9.18 -0.49
N GLU A 74 10.08 9.42 -0.49
CA GLU A 74 9.42 10.19 0.57
C GLU A 74 9.58 9.48 1.93
N ASN A 75 10.08 10.20 2.95
CA ASN A 75 10.29 9.68 4.30
C ASN A 75 11.13 8.38 4.32
N LEU A 76 12.15 8.28 3.45
CA LEU A 76 12.95 7.06 3.30
C LEU A 76 13.63 6.67 4.62
N ASP A 77 14.17 7.62 5.35
CA ASP A 77 14.77 7.45 6.67
C ASP A 77 13.83 6.76 7.66
N LYS A 78 12.57 7.18 7.70
CA LYS A 78 11.55 6.57 8.55
C LYS A 78 11.20 5.14 8.11
N LYS A 79 11.07 4.91 6.80
CA LYS A 79 10.80 3.58 6.25
C LYS A 79 11.95 2.61 6.50
N GLU A 80 13.20 3.08 6.41
CA GLU A 80 14.38 2.29 6.73
C GLU A 80 14.45 1.92 8.23
N ALA A 81 14.09 2.85 9.12
CA ALA A 81 14.00 2.56 10.55
C ALA A 81 12.92 1.51 10.84
N ILE A 82 11.71 1.71 10.28
CA ILE A 82 10.60 0.74 10.39
C ILE A 82 11.03 -0.62 9.85
N ALA A 83 11.66 -0.67 8.68
CA ALA A 83 12.14 -1.92 8.08
C ALA A 83 13.19 -2.63 8.95
N GLN A 84 14.09 -1.87 9.56
CA GLN A 84 15.07 -2.43 10.49
C GLN A 84 14.39 -3.02 11.73
N LYS A 85 13.37 -2.33 12.25
CA LYS A 85 12.59 -2.80 13.40
C LYS A 85 11.77 -4.06 13.06
N CYS A 86 11.25 -4.17 11.84
CA CYS A 86 10.53 -5.37 11.40
C CYS A 86 11.37 -6.64 11.44
N LEU A 87 12.71 -6.55 11.23
CA LEU A 87 13.59 -7.72 11.30
C LEU A 87 13.61 -8.38 12.68
N GLU A 88 13.33 -7.65 13.76
CA GLU A 88 13.27 -8.21 15.12
C GLU A 88 12.06 -9.17 15.28
N TYR A 89 11.13 -9.17 14.34
CA TYR A 89 9.91 -9.98 14.33
C TYR A 89 9.93 -11.04 13.23
N ILE A 90 11.07 -11.26 12.55
CA ILE A 90 11.23 -12.27 11.51
C ILE A 90 12.34 -13.23 11.92
N GLU A 91 12.04 -14.52 11.94
CA GLU A 91 12.95 -15.58 12.36
C GLU A 91 13.28 -16.53 11.21
N ASP A 92 14.34 -17.29 11.36
CA ASP A 92 14.70 -18.37 10.43
C ASP A 92 13.56 -19.41 10.34
N GLY A 93 13.18 -19.76 9.12
CA GLY A 93 12.11 -20.71 8.87
C GLY A 93 10.69 -20.10 8.84
N ASP A 94 10.54 -18.81 9.07
CA ASP A 94 9.23 -18.15 8.97
C ASP A 94 8.64 -18.23 7.55
N THR A 95 7.33 -18.29 7.48
CA THR A 95 6.56 -17.95 6.28
C THR A 95 5.87 -16.62 6.51
N ILE A 96 6.18 -15.63 5.66
CA ILE A 96 5.66 -14.27 5.81
C ILE A 96 4.98 -13.78 4.54
N ILE A 97 3.99 -12.90 4.69
CA ILE A 97 3.45 -12.10 3.60
C ILE A 97 4.09 -10.72 3.63
N LEU A 98 4.70 -10.30 2.53
CA LEU A 98 5.09 -8.91 2.29
C LEU A 98 4.13 -8.29 1.26
N ASP A 99 3.31 -7.36 1.72
CA ASP A 99 2.42 -6.59 0.87
C ASP A 99 3.20 -5.65 -0.08
N SER A 100 2.53 -5.12 -1.10
CA SER A 100 3.10 -4.11 -2.00
C SER A 100 3.09 -2.72 -1.35
N GLY A 101 4.25 -2.08 -1.31
CA GLY A 101 4.40 -0.74 -0.77
C GLY A 101 5.86 -0.32 -0.65
N SER A 102 6.09 0.98 -0.46
CA SER A 102 7.45 1.50 -0.30
C SER A 102 8.10 1.04 1.02
N THR A 103 7.34 0.98 2.11
CA THR A 103 7.85 0.50 3.41
C THR A 103 8.17 -0.99 3.36
N THR A 104 7.30 -1.82 2.78
CA THR A 104 7.53 -3.26 2.62
C THR A 104 8.67 -3.57 1.65
N THR A 105 8.93 -2.69 0.68
CA THR A 105 10.13 -2.78 -0.16
C THR A 105 11.40 -2.57 0.66
N GLU A 106 11.40 -1.62 1.62
CA GLU A 106 12.56 -1.46 2.52
C GLU A 106 12.73 -2.68 3.44
N ILE A 107 11.64 -3.30 3.91
CA ILE A 107 11.72 -4.58 4.65
C ILE A 107 12.40 -5.66 3.79
N ALA A 108 12.01 -5.79 2.52
CA ALA A 108 12.64 -6.74 1.61
C ALA A 108 14.14 -6.48 1.42
N LYS A 109 14.57 -5.21 1.33
CA LYS A 109 16.00 -4.85 1.28
C LYS A 109 16.74 -5.31 2.53
N LYS A 110 16.16 -5.09 3.70
CA LYS A 110 16.75 -5.52 4.98
C LYS A 110 16.81 -7.05 5.09
N ILE A 111 15.76 -7.76 4.71
CA ILE A 111 15.74 -9.23 4.65
C ILE A 111 16.87 -9.74 3.76
N LYS A 112 17.04 -9.18 2.56
CA LYS A 112 18.10 -9.57 1.63
C LYS A 112 19.50 -9.51 2.24
N SER A 113 19.73 -8.58 3.15
CA SER A 113 21.04 -8.36 3.81
C SER A 113 21.12 -8.94 5.24
N SER A 114 20.06 -9.54 5.77
CA SER A 114 19.97 -9.98 7.17
C SER A 114 20.72 -11.27 7.48
N GLY A 115 20.89 -12.15 6.48
CA GLY A 115 21.39 -13.50 6.66
C GLY A 115 20.36 -14.49 7.20
N LEU A 116 19.08 -14.14 7.22
CA LEU A 116 17.97 -15.05 7.54
C LEU A 116 17.95 -16.24 6.60
N LYS A 117 17.60 -17.43 7.13
CA LYS A 117 17.64 -18.70 6.41
C LYS A 117 16.28 -19.37 6.39
N ASN A 118 16.06 -20.14 5.31
CA ASN A 118 14.83 -20.92 5.12
C ASN A 118 13.54 -20.09 5.21
N LEU A 119 13.64 -18.81 4.85
CA LEU A 119 12.49 -17.88 4.87
C LEU A 119 11.63 -18.09 3.64
N THR A 120 10.31 -18.22 3.82
CA THR A 120 9.35 -18.20 2.70
C THR A 120 8.64 -16.84 2.68
N VAL A 121 8.76 -16.13 1.56
CA VAL A 121 8.13 -14.82 1.36
C VAL A 121 7.05 -14.91 0.29
N ILE A 122 5.81 -14.70 0.70
CA ILE A 122 4.66 -14.58 -0.19
C ILE A 122 4.44 -13.10 -0.48
N THR A 123 4.36 -12.70 -1.74
CA THR A 123 4.16 -11.30 -2.09
C THR A 123 3.34 -11.13 -3.37
N ASN A 124 2.62 -10.02 -3.45
CA ASN A 124 1.97 -9.55 -4.68
C ASN A 124 2.81 -8.48 -5.40
N ALA A 125 4.00 -8.13 -4.89
CA ALA A 125 4.85 -7.06 -5.40
C ALA A 125 5.98 -7.60 -6.29
N LEU A 126 6.02 -7.20 -7.57
CA LEU A 126 7.05 -7.63 -8.53
C LEU A 126 8.45 -7.22 -8.10
N ASN A 127 8.62 -5.99 -7.61
CA ASN A 127 9.91 -5.46 -7.19
C ASN A 127 10.47 -6.23 -5.98
N ILE A 128 9.61 -6.63 -5.03
CA ILE A 128 10.00 -7.45 -3.89
C ILE A 128 10.41 -8.85 -4.36
N ALA A 129 9.62 -9.47 -5.24
CA ALA A 129 9.91 -10.79 -5.76
C ALA A 129 11.24 -10.81 -6.55
N LEU A 130 11.49 -9.82 -7.41
CA LEU A 130 12.74 -9.69 -8.15
C LEU A 130 13.95 -9.47 -7.21
N MET A 131 13.75 -8.73 -6.12
CA MET A 131 14.80 -8.44 -5.16
C MET A 131 15.22 -9.66 -4.34
N LEU A 132 14.25 -10.42 -3.85
CA LEU A 132 14.48 -11.57 -2.96
C LEU A 132 14.70 -12.87 -3.71
N GLY A 133 14.09 -13.05 -4.88
CA GLY A 133 14.14 -14.30 -5.66
C GLY A 133 15.52 -14.69 -6.21
N THR A 134 16.55 -13.87 -6.00
CA THR A 134 17.95 -14.20 -6.31
C THR A 134 18.72 -14.77 -5.11
N GLY A 135 18.10 -14.84 -3.92
CA GLY A 135 18.69 -15.39 -2.70
C GLY A 135 18.56 -16.93 -2.66
N LEU A 136 19.57 -17.63 -2.13
CA LEU A 136 19.54 -19.09 -2.01
C LEU A 136 18.75 -19.58 -0.80
N ASP A 137 18.64 -18.76 0.24
CA ASP A 137 18.00 -19.08 1.52
C ASP A 137 16.58 -18.52 1.66
N ILE A 138 16.06 -17.92 0.59
CA ILE A 138 14.73 -17.29 0.58
C ILE A 138 13.91 -17.90 -0.57
N GLU A 139 12.83 -18.57 -0.21
CA GLU A 139 11.83 -19.00 -1.18
C GLU A 139 10.84 -17.84 -1.41
N VAL A 140 10.60 -17.47 -2.66
CA VAL A 140 9.66 -16.41 -3.02
C VAL A 140 8.49 -16.97 -3.79
N ILE A 141 7.29 -16.75 -3.26
CA ILE A 141 6.04 -17.15 -3.88
C ILE A 141 5.27 -15.88 -4.29
N MET A 142 4.95 -15.77 -5.58
CA MET A 142 4.15 -14.66 -6.09
C MET A 142 2.69 -15.05 -6.28
N THR A 143 1.79 -14.13 -5.92
CA THR A 143 0.39 -14.24 -6.31
C THR A 143 0.24 -14.09 -7.82
N GLY A 144 -0.81 -14.63 -8.38
CA GLY A 144 -1.29 -14.21 -9.70
C GLY A 144 -2.06 -12.89 -9.61
N GLY A 145 -2.71 -12.46 -10.71
CA GLY A 145 -3.61 -11.31 -10.69
C GLY A 145 -3.39 -10.31 -11.82
N GLU A 146 -4.00 -9.14 -11.70
CA GLU A 146 -3.90 -8.03 -12.65
C GLU A 146 -2.74 -7.13 -12.26
N PHE A 147 -1.86 -6.84 -13.22
CA PHE A 147 -0.70 -6.00 -12.97
C PHE A 147 -1.09 -4.52 -12.85
N LYS A 148 -0.68 -3.89 -11.77
CA LYS A 148 -0.86 -2.47 -11.49
C LYS A 148 0.50 -1.75 -11.56
N PRO A 149 0.81 -1.05 -12.67
CA PRO A 149 2.12 -0.46 -12.92
C PRO A 149 2.64 0.48 -11.84
N PRO A 150 1.83 1.43 -11.30
CA PRO A 150 2.34 2.42 -10.35
C PRO A 150 2.84 1.84 -9.04
N THR A 151 2.27 0.72 -8.61
CA THR A 151 2.64 0.05 -7.37
C THR A 151 3.48 -1.20 -7.61
N LEU A 152 3.75 -1.54 -8.89
CA LEU A 152 4.41 -2.77 -9.32
C LEU A 152 3.81 -4.02 -8.66
N SER A 153 2.48 -4.03 -8.51
CA SER A 153 1.77 -5.06 -7.76
C SER A 153 0.78 -5.83 -8.61
N LEU A 154 0.45 -7.03 -8.16
CA LEU A 154 -0.63 -7.84 -8.68
C LEU A 154 -1.87 -7.65 -7.79
N THR A 155 -3.00 -7.33 -8.40
CA THR A 155 -4.25 -6.96 -7.72
C THR A 155 -5.45 -7.74 -8.25
N GLY A 156 -6.62 -7.44 -7.70
CA GLY A 156 -7.89 -8.03 -8.13
C GLY A 156 -8.18 -9.40 -7.52
N GLN A 157 -9.32 -9.97 -7.94
CA GLN A 157 -9.86 -11.19 -7.33
C GLN A 157 -8.92 -12.40 -7.47
N LYS A 158 -8.20 -12.53 -8.59
CA LYS A 158 -7.26 -13.65 -8.79
C LYS A 158 -6.09 -13.60 -7.82
N ALA A 159 -5.58 -12.40 -7.49
CA ALA A 159 -4.54 -12.24 -6.49
C ALA A 159 -5.07 -12.56 -5.07
N ALA A 160 -6.30 -12.16 -4.76
CA ALA A 160 -6.95 -12.48 -3.49
C ALA A 160 -7.23 -13.98 -3.34
N ASP A 161 -7.69 -14.64 -4.41
CA ASP A 161 -8.00 -16.07 -4.40
C ASP A 161 -6.77 -16.95 -4.12
N PHE A 162 -5.57 -16.44 -4.39
CA PHE A 162 -4.33 -17.12 -4.06
C PHE A 162 -4.18 -17.41 -2.56
N PHE A 163 -4.65 -16.51 -1.70
CA PHE A 163 -4.54 -16.63 -0.24
C PHE A 163 -5.53 -17.60 0.38
N LYS A 164 -6.54 -18.06 -0.36
CA LYS A 164 -7.57 -18.96 0.16
C LYS A 164 -6.97 -20.28 0.64
N GLY A 165 -7.23 -20.60 1.90
CA GLY A 165 -6.76 -21.83 2.53
C GLY A 165 -5.27 -21.83 2.92
N LEU A 166 -4.59 -20.69 2.83
CA LEU A 166 -3.28 -20.51 3.41
C LEU A 166 -3.39 -20.11 4.88
N ASN A 167 -2.45 -20.58 5.70
CA ASN A 167 -2.19 -20.12 7.05
C ASN A 167 -0.73 -19.65 7.09
N VAL A 168 -0.55 -18.34 7.19
CA VAL A 168 0.77 -17.70 7.15
C VAL A 168 1.06 -17.05 8.49
N GLN A 169 2.23 -17.28 9.03
CA GLN A 169 2.57 -16.83 10.39
C GLN A 169 2.48 -15.30 10.55
N LYS A 170 3.02 -14.54 9.60
CA LYS A 170 3.13 -13.07 9.75
C LYS A 170 2.82 -12.35 8.44
N LEU A 171 2.06 -11.26 8.56
CA LEU A 171 1.82 -10.32 7.47
C LEU A 171 2.44 -8.97 7.82
N PHE A 172 3.22 -8.40 6.91
CA PHE A 172 3.63 -6.99 6.93
C PHE A 172 2.82 -6.23 5.90
N LEU A 173 1.82 -5.48 6.38
CA LEU A 173 0.82 -4.78 5.57
C LEU A 173 1.19 -3.30 5.44
N ALA A 174 1.27 -2.79 4.21
CA ALA A 174 1.42 -1.37 3.94
C ALA A 174 0.05 -0.68 3.83
N THR A 175 0.01 0.64 4.06
CA THR A 175 -1.20 1.44 3.88
C THR A 175 -0.90 2.81 3.28
N ALA A 176 -1.87 3.38 2.55
CA ALA A 176 -1.78 4.75 2.05
C ALA A 176 -2.24 5.78 3.11
N GLY A 177 -3.12 5.37 4.02
CA GLY A 177 -3.58 6.24 5.09
C GLY A 177 -4.27 5.49 6.23
N ILE A 178 -4.11 6.00 7.44
CA ILE A 178 -4.71 5.49 8.66
C ILE A 178 -5.70 6.53 9.17
N SER A 179 -6.98 6.29 8.90
CA SER A 179 -8.06 7.15 9.36
C SER A 179 -8.59 6.66 10.71
N LEU A 180 -8.59 7.51 11.71
CA LEU A 180 -9.15 7.18 13.03
C LEU A 180 -10.67 6.90 12.98
N LYS A 181 -11.35 7.33 11.91
CA LYS A 181 -12.78 7.11 11.70
C LYS A 181 -13.07 5.93 10.77
N SER A 182 -12.27 5.74 9.72
CA SER A 182 -12.54 4.81 8.63
C SER A 182 -11.54 3.64 8.60
N GLY A 183 -10.61 3.58 9.56
CA GLY A 183 -9.59 2.55 9.64
C GLY A 183 -8.54 2.65 8.54
N LEU A 184 -8.08 1.52 8.04
CA LEU A 184 -7.04 1.44 7.00
C LEU A 184 -7.61 1.82 5.64
N THR A 185 -6.94 2.72 4.94
CA THR A 185 -7.47 3.26 3.69
C THR A 185 -6.47 3.17 2.54
N TYR A 186 -6.99 2.93 1.34
CA TYR A 186 -6.24 2.70 0.12
C TYR A 186 -6.84 3.49 -1.05
N PRO A 187 -6.03 3.86 -2.05
CA PRO A 187 -6.52 4.61 -3.19
C PRO A 187 -7.48 3.80 -4.08
N SER A 188 -7.29 2.47 -4.19
CA SER A 188 -8.03 1.63 -5.12
C SER A 188 -8.85 0.53 -4.42
N ILE A 189 -10.05 0.27 -4.96
CA ILE A 189 -10.90 -0.83 -4.50
C ILE A 189 -10.28 -2.20 -4.82
N SER A 190 -9.52 -2.31 -5.91
CA SER A 190 -8.85 -3.56 -6.28
C SER A 190 -7.77 -3.98 -5.28
N ASP A 191 -7.16 -3.01 -4.57
CA ASP A 191 -6.19 -3.27 -3.51
C ASP A 191 -6.86 -3.86 -2.27
N ILE A 192 -8.08 -3.39 -1.95
CA ILE A 192 -8.85 -3.84 -0.77
C ILE A 192 -9.06 -5.35 -0.77
N VAL A 193 -9.44 -5.90 -1.93
CA VAL A 193 -9.76 -7.34 -2.06
C VAL A 193 -8.54 -8.20 -1.71
N VAL A 194 -7.36 -7.82 -2.22
CA VAL A 194 -6.11 -8.56 -1.98
C VAL A 194 -5.65 -8.40 -0.53
N LYS A 195 -5.67 -7.17 -0.01
CA LYS A 195 -5.21 -6.90 1.35
C LYS A 195 -6.09 -7.55 2.41
N LYS A 196 -7.40 -7.61 2.17
CA LYS A 196 -8.31 -8.37 3.03
C LYS A 196 -7.96 -9.86 3.03
N ALA A 197 -7.71 -10.44 1.85
CA ALA A 197 -7.32 -11.84 1.76
C ALA A 197 -5.96 -12.14 2.42
N MET A 198 -5.02 -11.17 2.40
CA MET A 198 -3.75 -11.28 3.13
C MET A 198 -3.97 -11.31 4.65
N ILE A 199 -4.84 -10.42 5.18
CA ILE A 199 -5.18 -10.41 6.61
C ILE A 199 -5.87 -11.72 7.01
N ASP A 200 -6.85 -12.15 6.22
CA ASP A 200 -7.60 -13.38 6.50
C ASP A 200 -6.71 -14.64 6.47
N ALA A 201 -5.57 -14.59 5.79
CA ALA A 201 -4.59 -15.70 5.67
C ALA A 201 -3.47 -15.65 6.72
N ALA A 202 -3.34 -14.56 7.48
CA ALA A 202 -2.24 -14.37 8.42
C ALA A 202 -2.66 -14.66 9.86
N GLU A 203 -1.77 -15.29 10.65
CA GLU A 203 -1.96 -15.46 12.08
C GLU A 203 -1.74 -14.17 12.85
N VAL A 204 -0.76 -13.36 12.42
CA VAL A 204 -0.40 -12.07 13.02
C VAL A 204 -0.22 -11.02 11.92
N ALA A 205 -0.92 -9.89 12.05
CA ALA A 205 -0.87 -8.78 11.09
C ALA A 205 -0.15 -7.56 11.66
N TYR A 206 1.00 -7.23 11.10
CA TYR A 206 1.76 -6.01 11.38
C TYR A 206 1.45 -4.95 10.32
N LEU A 207 0.85 -3.84 10.73
CA LEU A 207 0.76 -2.66 9.87
C LEU A 207 2.11 -1.92 9.90
N VAL A 208 2.71 -1.66 8.75
CA VAL A 208 3.99 -0.95 8.64
C VAL A 208 3.79 0.38 7.92
N ALA A 209 3.84 1.47 8.66
CA ALA A 209 3.54 2.80 8.12
C ALA A 209 4.29 3.89 8.88
N ASP A 210 4.84 4.86 8.15
CA ASP A 210 5.41 6.04 8.78
C ASP A 210 4.32 6.93 9.42
N SER A 211 4.69 7.68 10.45
CA SER A 211 3.79 8.51 11.25
C SER A 211 2.99 9.53 10.43
N THR A 212 3.46 9.90 9.24
CA THR A 212 2.75 10.86 8.38
C THR A 212 1.49 10.28 7.72
N LYS A 213 1.32 8.95 7.77
CA LYS A 213 0.11 8.26 7.27
C LYS A 213 -1.05 8.31 8.26
N ILE A 214 -0.78 8.59 9.54
CA ILE A 214 -1.79 8.66 10.58
C ILE A 214 -2.58 9.96 10.44
N GLY A 215 -3.91 9.85 10.47
CA GLY A 215 -4.84 10.98 10.23
C GLY A 215 -5.12 11.24 8.76
N LYS A 216 -4.48 10.53 7.83
CA LYS A 216 -4.79 10.58 6.39
C LYS A 216 -5.86 9.57 6.00
N SER A 217 -6.60 9.87 4.93
CA SER A 217 -7.60 8.97 4.35
C SER A 217 -7.47 8.93 2.84
N ALA A 218 -7.52 7.73 2.29
CA ALA A 218 -7.63 7.49 0.86
C ALA A 218 -9.08 7.11 0.46
N LEU A 219 -9.30 6.76 -0.81
CA LEU A 219 -10.62 6.54 -1.41
C LEU A 219 -11.41 5.39 -0.74
N ALA A 220 -10.78 4.24 -0.57
CA ALA A 220 -11.42 3.03 -0.13
C ALA A 220 -10.96 2.62 1.26
N SER A 221 -11.88 2.23 2.14
CA SER A 221 -11.57 1.67 3.44
C SER A 221 -11.51 0.15 3.36
N LEU A 222 -10.46 -0.43 3.93
CA LEU A 222 -10.32 -1.87 4.11
C LEU A 222 -11.21 -2.37 5.26
N GLY A 223 -11.29 -1.58 6.33
CA GLY A 223 -12.06 -1.88 7.53
C GLY A 223 -11.53 -1.12 8.74
N ALA A 224 -12.07 -1.46 9.92
CA ALA A 224 -11.67 -0.88 11.20
C ALA A 224 -10.20 -1.18 11.54
N LEU A 225 -9.61 -0.40 12.45
CA LEU A 225 -8.22 -0.59 12.88
C LEU A 225 -7.98 -1.96 13.52
N GLY A 226 -8.92 -2.49 14.29
CA GLY A 226 -8.81 -3.80 14.96
C GLY A 226 -8.71 -5.01 14.01
N MET A 227 -8.46 -4.81 12.72
CA MET A 227 -8.10 -5.87 11.77
C MET A 227 -6.60 -6.21 11.80
N ILE A 228 -5.80 -5.45 12.53
CA ILE A 228 -4.35 -5.65 12.70
C ILE A 228 -4.04 -5.81 14.18
N ASP A 229 -2.96 -6.52 14.48
CA ASP A 229 -2.53 -6.78 15.87
C ASP A 229 -1.49 -5.74 16.32
N TYR A 230 -0.62 -5.32 15.42
CA TYR A 230 0.50 -4.43 15.69
C TYR A 230 0.59 -3.31 14.65
N ILE A 231 1.09 -2.14 15.09
CA ILE A 231 1.61 -1.12 14.17
C ILE A 231 3.09 -0.89 14.46
N ILE A 232 3.93 -1.01 13.43
CA ILE A 232 5.34 -0.61 13.47
C ILE A 232 5.48 0.72 12.76
N THR A 233 5.89 1.76 13.50
CA THR A 233 5.96 3.13 12.99
C THR A 233 7.20 3.86 13.52
N ASP A 234 7.51 5.02 12.95
CA ASP A 234 8.63 5.85 13.39
C ASP A 234 8.30 6.68 14.64
N SER A 235 9.35 7.23 15.28
CA SER A 235 9.28 8.05 16.48
C SER A 235 8.45 9.34 16.36
N GLY A 236 8.02 9.70 15.15
CA GLY A 236 7.11 10.83 14.90
C GLY A 236 5.65 10.59 15.30
N ILE A 237 5.30 9.40 15.78
CA ILE A 237 3.95 9.10 16.28
C ILE A 237 3.64 9.95 17.52
N GLN A 238 2.45 10.56 17.56
CA GLN A 238 1.98 11.37 18.69
C GLN A 238 1.28 10.48 19.75
N ASP A 239 1.39 10.84 21.02
CA ASP A 239 0.82 10.05 22.13
C ASP A 239 -0.69 9.86 22.00
N LYS A 240 -1.43 10.88 21.56
CA LYS A 240 -2.88 10.75 21.26
C LYS A 240 -3.21 9.66 20.23
N HIS A 241 -2.28 9.35 19.31
CA HIS A 241 -2.48 8.28 18.35
C HIS A 241 -2.17 6.91 18.96
N LYS A 242 -1.20 6.84 19.87
CA LYS A 242 -0.92 5.61 20.64
C LYS A 242 -2.11 5.21 21.49
N GLU A 243 -2.77 6.20 22.14
CA GLU A 243 -4.00 5.97 22.90
C GLU A 243 -5.10 5.36 22.01
N VAL A 244 -5.34 5.93 20.82
CA VAL A 244 -6.34 5.38 19.88
C VAL A 244 -6.00 3.96 19.43
N PHE A 245 -4.74 3.64 19.19
CA PHE A 245 -4.34 2.27 18.86
C PHE A 245 -4.57 1.34 20.05
N GLY A 246 -4.19 1.74 21.27
CA GLY A 246 -4.45 0.98 22.50
C GLY A 246 -5.93 0.72 22.74
N ASP A 247 -6.80 1.71 22.51
CA ASP A 247 -8.26 1.58 22.61
C ASP A 247 -8.85 0.56 21.60
N ASN A 248 -8.12 0.28 20.52
CA ASN A 248 -8.47 -0.74 19.52
C ASN A 248 -7.67 -2.05 19.69
N GLU A 249 -7.04 -2.26 20.86
CA GLU A 249 -6.24 -3.44 21.20
C GLU A 249 -5.03 -3.66 20.27
N ILE A 250 -4.51 -2.58 19.65
CA ILE A 250 -3.36 -2.62 18.74
C ILE A 250 -2.11 -2.19 19.51
N GLU A 251 -1.11 -3.05 19.54
CA GLU A 251 0.19 -2.72 20.13
C GLU A 251 1.03 -1.83 19.20
N VAL A 252 1.56 -0.73 19.76
CA VAL A 252 2.38 0.23 19.01
C VAL A 252 3.86 -0.05 19.25
N ILE A 253 4.55 -0.40 18.18
CA ILE A 253 6.00 -0.63 18.15
C ILE A 253 6.66 0.58 17.49
N VAL A 254 7.56 1.25 18.20
CA VAL A 254 8.27 2.43 17.69
C VAL A 254 9.68 2.03 17.25
N ALA A 255 10.04 2.45 16.03
CA ALA A 255 11.33 2.23 15.39
C ALA A 255 12.28 3.42 15.60
#